data_4c40fc7c384e500f51b0e79203f8ac70
#
_entry.id   4c40fc7c384e500f51b0e79203f8ac70
#
_cell.length_a   1.000
_cell.length_b   1.000
_cell.length_c   1.000
_cell.angle_alpha   90.00
_cell.angle_beta   90.00
_cell.angle_gamma   90.00
#
_symmetry.space_group_name_H-M   'P 1'
#
loop_
_entity.id
_entity.type
_entity.pdbx_description
1 polymer ?
#
loop_
_entity_poly.entity_id
_entity_poly.type
_entity_poly.pdbx_seq_one_letter_code
_entity_poly.pdbx_strand_id
1 'polypeptide(L)'
;MTIQNRIDPASSLPLEELLNTLPGGFNAIEDIKERRNVINSLIRMMTAELPPIDNIVIEDRNIAAPDALLELVVRIYKPTRISGSHPGILFIHGGGMIMGSIETENHKAAMLCETIQSIVVSVEYRLAPENPHPAQVQDCYEALVWMSKNAAELGFDTDRLAIVGGSAGGGLAIATALMARDQEFPKLSFQMANYPMIDDRNETPSSKEITDVGIWDRKANIEAWDWYLGGKNADEYAAPARAKDLSGLPPTFIDVGELDLFRDEDIEFAKRLLQAGVTTELHVYPGAYHASESFAPEAELSKQIWTKRIEALKRALNTNNNVL
;
A
#
# COMPACT_ATOMS: atom_id res chain seq x y z
N MET A 1 24.06 -3.73 20.15
CA MET A 1 24.07 -3.97 18.68
C MET A 1 23.38 -2.76 18.08
N THR A 2 23.96 -2.08 17.10
CA THR A 2 23.28 -0.98 16.40
C THR A 2 22.16 -1.55 15.54
N ILE A 3 21.15 -0.74 15.17
CA ILE A 3 20.03 -1.20 14.33
C ILE A 3 20.54 -1.71 12.99
N GLN A 4 21.53 -1.03 12.38
CA GLN A 4 22.17 -1.42 11.13
C GLN A 4 22.72 -2.86 11.16
N ASN A 5 23.24 -3.31 12.29
CA ASN A 5 23.76 -4.68 12.46
C ASN A 5 22.65 -5.75 12.57
N ARG A 6 21.38 -5.35 12.61
CA ARG A 6 20.21 -6.24 12.65
C ARG A 6 19.56 -6.40 11.27
N ILE A 7 19.92 -5.55 10.30
CA ILE A 7 19.39 -5.64 8.93
C ILE A 7 19.80 -6.98 8.32
N ASP A 8 18.88 -7.60 7.59
CA ASP A 8 19.17 -8.79 6.78
C ASP A 8 20.39 -8.53 5.88
N PRO A 9 21.44 -9.39 5.95
CA PRO A 9 22.68 -9.11 5.24
C PRO A 9 22.55 -8.94 3.72
N ALA A 10 21.59 -9.64 3.09
CA ALA A 10 21.34 -9.51 1.66
C ALA A 10 20.58 -8.20 1.31
N SER A 11 19.90 -7.59 2.29
CA SER A 11 19.18 -6.32 2.13
C SER A 11 20.03 -5.10 2.52
N SER A 12 21.16 -5.29 3.20
CA SER A 12 22.02 -4.20 3.70
C SER A 12 22.74 -3.48 2.57
N LEU A 13 23.38 -4.22 1.64
CA LEU A 13 24.14 -3.62 0.56
C LEU A 13 23.30 -2.76 -0.39
N PRO A 14 22.12 -3.23 -0.89
CA PRO A 14 21.24 -2.38 -1.70
C PRO A 14 20.78 -1.11 -0.97
N LEU A 15 20.54 -1.18 0.36
CA LEU A 15 20.21 -0.02 1.17
C LEU A 15 21.38 0.98 1.24
N GLU A 16 22.60 0.50 1.48
CA GLU A 16 23.81 1.33 1.51
C GLU A 16 24.04 2.05 0.16
N GLU A 17 23.88 1.35 -0.95
CA GLU A 17 24.01 1.91 -2.30
C GLU A 17 22.96 3.02 -2.54
N LEU A 18 21.72 2.79 -2.12
CA LEU A 18 20.66 3.80 -2.20
C LEU A 18 20.98 5.03 -1.36
N LEU A 19 21.39 4.86 -0.10
CA LEU A 19 21.73 5.97 0.80
C LEU A 19 22.99 6.72 0.37
N ASN A 20 23.93 6.07 -0.32
CA ASN A 20 25.06 6.72 -0.96
C ASN A 20 24.65 7.57 -2.16
N THR A 21 23.64 7.12 -2.92
CA THR A 21 23.08 7.87 -4.06
C THR A 21 22.25 9.06 -3.59
N LEU A 22 21.60 8.93 -2.44
CA LEU A 22 20.74 9.96 -1.85
C LEU A 22 21.15 10.24 -0.39
N PRO A 23 22.26 10.97 -0.16
CA PRO A 23 22.74 11.26 1.19
C PRO A 23 21.71 12.01 2.03
N GLY A 24 21.40 11.49 3.21
CA GLY A 24 20.37 12.03 4.10
C GLY A 24 18.95 11.56 3.76
N GLY A 25 18.81 10.60 2.82
CA GLY A 25 17.54 10.03 2.42
C GLY A 25 16.62 11.01 1.68
N PHE A 26 15.37 10.61 1.48
CA PHE A 26 14.40 11.43 0.74
C PHE A 26 14.12 12.78 1.40
N ASN A 27 14.22 12.87 2.72
CA ASN A 27 13.99 14.10 3.48
C ASN A 27 15.10 15.14 3.37
N ALA A 28 16.25 14.82 2.78
CA ALA A 28 17.28 15.79 2.46
C ALA A 28 16.84 16.78 1.36
N ILE A 29 15.82 16.40 0.59
CA ILE A 29 15.23 17.24 -0.45
C ILE A 29 14.02 17.96 0.15
N GLU A 30 14.18 19.24 0.49
CA GLU A 30 13.14 20.04 1.19
C GLU A 30 11.94 20.35 0.29
N ASP A 31 12.19 20.72 -0.99
CA ASP A 31 11.10 20.98 -1.94
C ASP A 31 10.37 19.69 -2.33
N ILE A 32 9.07 19.62 -2.05
CA ILE A 32 8.29 18.42 -2.28
C ILE A 32 8.17 18.03 -3.78
N LYS A 33 8.17 19.01 -4.68
CA LYS A 33 8.07 18.75 -6.12
C LYS A 33 9.38 18.16 -6.63
N GLU A 34 10.52 18.70 -6.17
CA GLU A 34 11.84 18.17 -6.48
C GLU A 34 11.99 16.77 -5.89
N ARG A 35 11.58 16.57 -4.62
CA ARG A 35 11.58 15.26 -3.96
C ARG A 35 10.81 14.22 -4.77
N ARG A 36 9.58 14.52 -5.20
CA ARG A 36 8.77 13.66 -6.07
C ARG A 36 9.48 13.33 -7.39
N ASN A 37 10.11 14.31 -8.04
CA ASN A 37 10.82 14.11 -9.31
C ASN A 37 12.02 13.18 -9.13
N VAL A 38 12.80 13.35 -8.07
CA VAL A 38 13.98 12.50 -7.78
C VAL A 38 13.53 11.07 -7.49
N ILE A 39 12.52 10.89 -6.63
CA ILE A 39 11.99 9.56 -6.27
C ILE A 39 11.39 8.87 -7.50
N ASN A 40 10.58 9.56 -8.30
CA ASN A 40 10.02 9.01 -9.52
C ASN A 40 11.12 8.57 -10.51
N SER A 41 12.19 9.36 -10.62
CA SER A 41 13.33 9.01 -11.49
C SER A 41 14.09 7.79 -10.97
N LEU A 42 14.31 7.71 -9.66
CA LEU A 42 14.96 6.58 -9.02
C LEU A 42 14.16 5.28 -9.22
N ILE A 43 12.85 5.32 -8.95
CA ILE A 43 11.98 4.15 -9.10
C ILE A 43 11.94 3.71 -10.57
N ARG A 44 11.87 4.64 -11.52
CA ARG A 44 11.94 4.30 -12.97
C ARG A 44 13.25 3.59 -13.33
N MET A 45 14.37 4.04 -12.80
CA MET A 45 15.66 3.38 -13.03
C MET A 45 15.67 1.96 -12.45
N MET A 46 15.20 1.79 -11.22
CA MET A 46 15.13 0.48 -10.56
C MET A 46 14.19 -0.50 -11.28
N THR A 47 13.05 0.00 -11.77
CA THR A 47 12.05 -0.85 -12.45
C THR A 47 12.34 -1.11 -13.91
N ALA A 48 13.22 -0.31 -14.55
CA ALA A 48 13.60 -0.50 -15.95
C ALA A 48 14.36 -1.80 -16.20
N GLU A 49 15.03 -2.35 -15.20
CA GLU A 49 15.78 -3.60 -15.27
C GLU A 49 14.92 -4.84 -14.93
N LEU A 50 13.68 -4.62 -14.44
CA LEU A 50 12.78 -5.73 -14.12
C LEU A 50 12.23 -6.38 -15.39
N PRO A 51 11.98 -7.70 -15.38
CA PRO A 51 11.38 -8.38 -16.52
C PRO A 51 10.03 -7.76 -16.90
N PRO A 52 9.73 -7.61 -18.20
CA PRO A 52 8.42 -7.15 -18.63
C PRO A 52 7.35 -8.17 -18.25
N ILE A 53 6.14 -7.65 -17.97
CA ILE A 53 4.97 -8.49 -17.70
C ILE A 53 4.11 -8.49 -18.96
N ASP A 54 4.17 -9.57 -19.73
CA ASP A 54 3.64 -9.60 -21.10
C ASP A 54 2.18 -10.06 -21.24
N ASN A 55 1.65 -10.73 -20.21
CA ASN A 55 0.33 -11.37 -20.28
C ASN A 55 -0.81 -10.50 -19.72
N ILE A 56 -0.67 -9.19 -19.80
CA ILE A 56 -1.66 -8.23 -19.32
C ILE A 56 -1.92 -7.12 -20.33
N VAL A 57 -3.10 -6.52 -20.25
CA VAL A 57 -3.46 -5.28 -20.93
C VAL A 57 -3.57 -4.18 -19.88
N ILE A 58 -3.01 -3.01 -20.18
CA ILE A 58 -3.03 -1.84 -19.28
C ILE A 58 -3.76 -0.71 -20.01
N GLU A 59 -4.71 -0.07 -19.33
CA GLU A 59 -5.41 1.11 -19.83
C GLU A 59 -5.62 2.14 -18.72
N ASP A 60 -5.48 3.43 -19.02
CA ASP A 60 -5.81 4.51 -18.11
C ASP A 60 -7.23 5.03 -18.41
N ARG A 61 -8.00 5.33 -17.36
CA ARG A 61 -9.34 5.92 -17.46
C ARG A 61 -9.50 7.09 -16.51
N ASN A 62 -10.20 8.11 -16.96
CA ASN A 62 -10.71 9.16 -16.11
C ASN A 62 -12.07 8.75 -15.57
N ILE A 63 -12.24 8.84 -14.26
CA ILE A 63 -13.51 8.59 -13.57
C ILE A 63 -13.93 9.87 -12.83
N ALA A 64 -15.21 9.97 -12.50
CA ALA A 64 -15.69 11.11 -11.73
C ALA A 64 -15.06 11.11 -10.33
N ALA A 65 -14.43 12.21 -9.94
CA ALA A 65 -13.96 12.42 -8.58
C ALA A 65 -15.10 12.85 -7.65
N PRO A 66 -14.91 12.78 -6.31
CA PRO A 66 -15.88 13.27 -5.32
C PRO A 66 -16.23 14.75 -5.53
N ASP A 67 -15.26 15.53 -5.93
CA ASP A 67 -15.48 16.89 -6.42
C ASP A 67 -15.75 16.82 -7.93
N ALA A 68 -17.00 17.11 -8.31
CA ALA A 68 -17.48 17.03 -9.70
C ALA A 68 -16.70 17.91 -10.70
N LEU A 69 -15.78 18.74 -10.22
CA LEU A 69 -14.90 19.59 -11.03
C LEU A 69 -13.56 18.92 -11.39
N LEU A 70 -13.27 17.75 -10.81
CA LEU A 70 -12.01 17.03 -11.01
C LEU A 70 -12.27 15.65 -11.61
N GLU A 71 -11.35 15.19 -12.44
CA GLU A 71 -11.29 13.82 -12.93
C GLU A 71 -10.24 13.05 -12.10
N LEU A 72 -10.60 11.86 -11.68
CA LEU A 72 -9.69 10.95 -10.98
C LEU A 72 -9.19 9.92 -11.98
N VAL A 73 -7.86 9.81 -12.12
CA VAL A 73 -7.26 8.81 -13.00
C VAL A 73 -7.17 7.47 -12.29
N VAL A 74 -7.58 6.41 -12.97
CA VAL A 74 -7.34 5.03 -12.57
C VAL A 74 -6.63 4.28 -13.69
N ARG A 75 -5.71 3.39 -13.33
CA ARG A 75 -5.04 2.47 -14.25
C ARG A 75 -5.56 1.08 -14.04
N ILE A 76 -6.03 0.45 -15.10
CA ILE A 76 -6.67 -0.85 -15.10
C ILE A 76 -5.73 -1.87 -15.75
N TYR A 77 -5.50 -2.97 -15.04
CA TYR A 77 -4.68 -4.08 -15.49
C TYR A 77 -5.59 -5.30 -15.65
N LYS A 78 -5.54 -5.93 -16.82
CA LYS A 78 -6.39 -7.09 -17.17
C LYS A 78 -5.52 -8.22 -17.71
N PRO A 79 -5.69 -9.47 -17.26
CA PRO A 79 -5.04 -10.60 -17.91
C PRO A 79 -5.46 -10.70 -19.38
N THR A 80 -4.53 -11.02 -20.29
CA THR A 80 -4.84 -11.17 -21.73
C THR A 80 -5.71 -12.40 -22.01
N ARG A 81 -5.63 -13.41 -21.16
CA ARG A 81 -6.45 -14.63 -21.25
C ARG A 81 -7.57 -14.56 -20.22
N ILE A 82 -8.73 -14.10 -20.67
CA ILE A 82 -9.94 -14.06 -19.82
C ILE A 82 -10.68 -15.37 -19.99
N SER A 83 -10.72 -16.19 -18.93
CA SER A 83 -11.57 -17.38 -18.86
C SER A 83 -12.36 -17.33 -17.54
N GLY A 84 -13.67 -17.11 -17.66
CA GLY A 84 -14.54 -17.01 -16.48
C GLY A 84 -14.52 -15.63 -15.81
N SER A 85 -15.01 -15.57 -14.58
CA SER A 85 -15.01 -14.36 -13.75
C SER A 85 -13.74 -14.27 -12.92
N HIS A 86 -13.02 -13.14 -13.00
CA HIS A 86 -11.80 -12.87 -12.26
C HIS A 86 -12.10 -12.27 -10.89
N PRO A 87 -11.21 -12.35 -9.90
CA PRO A 87 -11.28 -11.48 -8.72
C PRO A 87 -10.90 -10.04 -9.09
N GLY A 88 -11.37 -9.07 -8.29
CA GLY A 88 -11.02 -7.66 -8.40
C GLY A 88 -10.08 -7.23 -7.27
N ILE A 89 -9.12 -6.36 -7.58
CA ILE A 89 -8.22 -5.76 -6.60
C ILE A 89 -8.16 -4.26 -6.83
N LEU A 90 -8.56 -3.45 -5.83
CA LEU A 90 -8.18 -2.05 -5.79
C LEU A 90 -6.79 -1.96 -5.18
N PHE A 91 -5.83 -1.42 -5.93
CA PHE A 91 -4.44 -1.25 -5.50
C PHE A 91 -4.14 0.22 -5.22
N ILE A 92 -3.61 0.52 -4.04
CA ILE A 92 -3.33 1.86 -3.56
C ILE A 92 -1.82 2.00 -3.33
N HIS A 93 -1.18 2.94 -4.05
CA HIS A 93 0.25 3.15 -3.96
C HIS A 93 0.68 3.78 -2.62
N GLY A 94 1.94 3.56 -2.23
CA GLY A 94 2.58 4.15 -1.07
C GLY A 94 3.11 5.57 -1.30
N GLY A 95 3.93 6.06 -0.38
CA GLY A 95 4.61 7.35 -0.49
C GLY A 95 4.18 8.41 0.54
N GLY A 96 3.75 8.00 1.74
CA GLY A 96 3.45 8.90 2.86
C GLY A 96 2.29 9.86 2.61
N MET A 97 1.36 9.58 1.69
CA MET A 97 0.29 10.46 1.18
C MET A 97 0.81 11.75 0.52
N ILE A 98 2.14 11.92 0.41
CA ILE A 98 2.80 13.11 -0.13
C ILE A 98 3.56 12.85 -1.43
N MET A 99 3.80 11.60 -1.76
CA MET A 99 4.59 11.11 -2.92
C MET A 99 3.93 9.87 -3.51
N GLY A 100 4.57 9.32 -4.55
CA GLY A 100 4.08 8.14 -5.24
C GLY A 100 3.07 8.46 -6.34
N SER A 101 2.74 7.47 -7.13
CA SER A 101 1.80 7.54 -8.25
C SER A 101 1.48 6.14 -8.75
N ILE A 102 0.47 6.02 -9.62
CA ILE A 102 0.21 4.76 -10.35
C ILE A 102 1.42 4.32 -11.18
N GLU A 103 2.29 5.26 -11.61
CA GLU A 103 3.49 4.96 -12.38
C GLU A 103 4.59 4.33 -11.52
N THR A 104 4.80 4.84 -10.30
CA THR A 104 5.85 4.33 -9.41
C THR A 104 5.57 2.91 -8.90
N GLU A 105 4.31 2.51 -8.82
CA GLU A 105 3.88 1.18 -8.38
C GLU A 105 3.35 0.30 -9.54
N ASN A 106 3.53 0.76 -10.80
CA ASN A 106 3.02 0.08 -11.99
C ASN A 106 3.44 -1.40 -12.08
N HIS A 107 4.70 -1.70 -11.81
CA HIS A 107 5.21 -3.07 -11.88
C HIS A 107 4.56 -3.99 -10.82
N LYS A 108 4.33 -3.49 -9.61
CA LYS A 108 3.68 -4.26 -8.54
C LYS A 108 2.21 -4.56 -8.89
N ALA A 109 1.47 -3.55 -9.36
CA ALA A 109 0.07 -3.73 -9.78
C ALA A 109 -0.03 -4.73 -10.95
N ALA A 110 0.87 -4.63 -11.93
CA ALA A 110 0.96 -5.54 -13.06
C ALA A 110 1.27 -6.98 -12.63
N MET A 111 2.25 -7.16 -11.72
CA MET A 111 2.62 -8.45 -11.14
C MET A 111 1.46 -9.09 -10.37
N LEU A 112 0.69 -8.31 -9.60
CA LEU A 112 -0.51 -8.80 -8.93
C LEU A 112 -1.56 -9.26 -9.94
N CYS A 113 -1.82 -8.48 -11.00
CA CYS A 113 -2.74 -8.87 -12.07
C CYS A 113 -2.35 -10.22 -12.69
N GLU A 114 -1.08 -10.37 -13.10
CA GLU A 114 -0.60 -11.60 -13.73
C GLU A 114 -0.61 -12.79 -12.76
N THR A 115 -0.07 -12.61 -11.54
CA THR A 115 0.14 -13.72 -10.59
C THR A 115 -1.15 -14.23 -9.95
N ILE A 116 -2.09 -13.31 -9.67
CA ILE A 116 -3.40 -13.63 -9.07
C ILE A 116 -4.44 -13.95 -10.15
N GLN A 117 -4.18 -13.59 -11.41
CA GLN A 117 -5.16 -13.62 -12.51
C GLN A 117 -6.40 -12.78 -12.17
N SER A 118 -6.16 -11.56 -11.68
CA SER A 118 -7.18 -10.62 -11.22
C SER A 118 -7.27 -9.39 -12.11
N ILE A 119 -8.43 -8.72 -12.08
CA ILE A 119 -8.54 -7.35 -12.57
C ILE A 119 -8.01 -6.44 -11.46
N VAL A 120 -6.94 -5.71 -11.74
CA VAL A 120 -6.38 -4.74 -10.80
C VAL A 120 -6.71 -3.33 -11.26
N VAL A 121 -7.18 -2.49 -10.35
CA VAL A 121 -7.38 -1.05 -10.57
C VAL A 121 -6.48 -0.31 -9.61
N SER A 122 -5.54 0.48 -10.14
CA SER A 122 -4.67 1.36 -9.35
C SER A 122 -5.20 2.79 -9.44
N VAL A 123 -5.27 3.50 -8.31
CA VAL A 123 -5.82 4.84 -8.21
C VAL A 123 -4.73 5.90 -8.07
N GLU A 124 -4.80 6.97 -8.89
CA GLU A 124 -3.95 8.17 -8.79
C GLU A 124 -4.60 9.16 -7.83
N TYR A 125 -4.55 8.88 -6.54
CA TYR A 125 -5.15 9.76 -5.54
C TYR A 125 -4.38 11.06 -5.37
N ARG A 126 -5.08 12.15 -5.02
CA ARG A 126 -4.50 13.47 -4.78
C ARG A 126 -3.53 13.44 -3.61
N LEU A 127 -2.41 14.14 -3.75
CA LEU A 127 -1.34 14.18 -2.75
C LEU A 127 -1.40 15.44 -1.88
N ALA A 128 -0.95 15.30 -0.64
CA ALA A 128 -0.63 16.42 0.25
C ALA A 128 0.79 16.94 -0.06
N PRO A 129 1.11 18.19 0.29
CA PRO A 129 0.29 19.15 1.02
C PRO A 129 -0.74 19.88 0.18
N GLU A 130 -0.74 19.76 -1.17
CA GLU A 130 -1.64 20.49 -2.06
C GLU A 130 -3.11 20.12 -1.77
N ASN A 131 -3.35 18.88 -1.45
CA ASN A 131 -4.68 18.36 -1.10
C ASN A 131 -4.59 17.58 0.21
N PRO A 132 -4.79 18.22 1.37
CA PRO A 132 -4.74 17.52 2.65
C PRO A 132 -5.96 16.60 2.83
N HIS A 133 -5.90 15.77 3.87
CA HIS A 133 -7.04 14.94 4.30
C HIS A 133 -8.37 15.75 4.33
N PRO A 134 -9.47 15.20 3.79
CA PRO A 134 -9.72 13.80 3.43
C PRO A 134 -9.56 13.43 1.93
N ALA A 135 -8.88 14.26 1.13
CA ALA A 135 -8.83 14.09 -0.31
C ALA A 135 -8.40 12.66 -0.73
N GLN A 136 -7.38 12.10 -0.11
CA GLN A 136 -6.80 10.80 -0.46
C GLN A 136 -7.78 9.64 -0.24
N VAL A 137 -8.36 9.57 0.95
CA VAL A 137 -9.31 8.50 1.28
C VAL A 137 -10.61 8.61 0.48
N GLN A 138 -11.05 9.83 0.17
CA GLN A 138 -12.21 10.06 -0.70
C GLN A 138 -11.93 9.57 -2.11
N ASP A 139 -10.78 9.89 -2.70
CA ASP A 139 -10.39 9.42 -4.04
C ASP A 139 -10.29 7.90 -4.10
N CYS A 140 -9.69 7.26 -3.07
CA CYS A 140 -9.62 5.81 -2.98
C CYS A 140 -11.01 5.17 -2.85
N TYR A 141 -11.89 5.75 -2.06
CA TYR A 141 -13.25 5.26 -1.89
C TYR A 141 -14.08 5.40 -3.18
N GLU A 142 -13.98 6.53 -3.87
CA GLU A 142 -14.67 6.71 -5.17
C GLU A 142 -14.15 5.74 -6.23
N ALA A 143 -12.83 5.48 -6.27
CA ALA A 143 -12.27 4.46 -7.15
C ALA A 143 -12.83 3.06 -6.82
N LEU A 144 -12.97 2.72 -5.54
CA LEU A 144 -13.56 1.46 -5.09
C LEU A 144 -15.03 1.34 -5.50
N VAL A 145 -15.81 2.40 -5.28
CA VAL A 145 -17.23 2.48 -5.67
C VAL A 145 -17.39 2.36 -7.19
N TRP A 146 -16.57 3.12 -7.94
CA TRP A 146 -16.57 3.05 -9.40
C TRP A 146 -16.22 1.64 -9.90
N MET A 147 -15.16 1.04 -9.36
CA MET A 147 -14.74 -0.31 -9.71
C MET A 147 -15.87 -1.31 -9.48
N SER A 148 -16.52 -1.28 -8.32
CA SER A 148 -17.64 -2.17 -7.98
C SER A 148 -18.85 -1.99 -8.91
N LYS A 149 -19.22 -0.75 -9.24
CA LYS A 149 -20.33 -0.44 -10.15
C LYS A 149 -20.07 -0.89 -11.59
N ASN A 150 -18.80 -0.95 -11.99
CA ASN A 150 -18.39 -1.35 -13.35
C ASN A 150 -17.84 -2.78 -13.41
N ALA A 151 -18.08 -3.61 -12.39
CA ALA A 151 -17.55 -4.96 -12.28
C ALA A 151 -17.85 -5.85 -13.50
N ALA A 152 -19.08 -5.76 -14.04
CA ALA A 152 -19.49 -6.53 -15.23
C ALA A 152 -18.71 -6.12 -16.49
N GLU A 153 -18.46 -4.81 -16.69
CA GLU A 153 -17.66 -4.29 -17.80
C GLU A 153 -16.18 -4.65 -17.64
N LEU A 154 -15.67 -4.52 -16.42
CA LEU A 154 -14.28 -4.83 -16.09
C LEU A 154 -13.99 -6.34 -16.15
N GLY A 155 -14.99 -7.19 -15.91
CA GLY A 155 -14.90 -8.64 -16.00
C GLY A 155 -14.48 -9.31 -14.67
N PHE A 156 -14.86 -8.76 -13.53
CA PHE A 156 -14.57 -9.37 -12.24
C PHE A 156 -15.83 -9.63 -11.39
N ASP A 157 -15.67 -10.48 -10.38
CA ASP A 157 -16.69 -10.90 -9.43
C ASP A 157 -16.67 -10.01 -8.19
N THR A 158 -17.77 -9.32 -7.91
CA THR A 158 -17.88 -8.43 -6.74
C THR A 158 -17.81 -9.15 -5.39
N ASP A 159 -18.10 -10.46 -5.36
CA ASP A 159 -17.93 -11.26 -4.13
C ASP A 159 -16.45 -11.60 -3.85
N ARG A 160 -15.57 -11.34 -4.81
CA ARG A 160 -14.11 -11.53 -4.74
C ARG A 160 -13.35 -10.22 -4.96
N LEU A 161 -13.83 -9.14 -4.31
CA LEU A 161 -13.21 -7.82 -4.36
C LEU A 161 -12.30 -7.62 -3.15
N ALA A 162 -11.02 -7.39 -3.40
CA ALA A 162 -10.02 -7.07 -2.39
C ALA A 162 -9.50 -5.64 -2.53
N ILE A 163 -8.94 -5.12 -1.43
CA ILE A 163 -8.18 -3.87 -1.40
C ILE A 163 -6.76 -4.15 -0.92
N VAL A 164 -5.76 -3.61 -1.60
CA VAL A 164 -4.34 -3.86 -1.34
C VAL A 164 -3.55 -2.55 -1.36
N GLY A 165 -2.68 -2.35 -0.40
CA GLY A 165 -1.77 -1.22 -0.41
C GLY A 165 -0.57 -1.41 0.51
N GLY A 166 0.50 -0.64 0.28
CA GLY A 166 1.70 -0.63 1.11
C GLY A 166 1.98 0.74 1.72
N SER A 167 2.51 0.80 2.94
CA SER A 167 2.85 2.04 3.62
C SER A 167 1.63 2.98 3.74
N ALA A 168 1.72 4.20 3.23
CA ALA A 168 0.58 5.11 3.13
C ALA A 168 -0.61 4.48 2.39
N GLY A 169 -0.35 3.73 1.30
CA GLY A 169 -1.40 2.97 0.59
C GLY A 169 -2.02 1.88 1.44
N GLY A 170 -1.27 1.27 2.35
CA GLY A 170 -1.79 0.32 3.35
C GLY A 170 -2.71 0.99 4.37
N GLY A 171 -2.32 2.16 4.86
CA GLY A 171 -3.17 3.00 5.71
C GLY A 171 -4.46 3.43 5.01
N LEU A 172 -4.33 3.89 3.75
CA LEU A 172 -5.49 4.25 2.92
C LEU A 172 -6.36 3.04 2.57
N ALA A 173 -5.79 1.85 2.40
CA ALA A 173 -6.56 0.63 2.17
C ALA A 173 -7.46 0.31 3.37
N ILE A 174 -6.91 0.39 4.60
CA ILE A 174 -7.69 0.21 5.84
C ILE A 174 -8.74 1.32 5.99
N ALA A 175 -8.35 2.59 5.79
CA ALA A 175 -9.27 3.73 5.87
C ALA A 175 -10.43 3.61 4.86
N THR A 176 -10.13 3.20 3.63
CA THR A 176 -11.14 2.96 2.59
C THR A 176 -12.08 1.80 2.95
N ALA A 177 -11.53 0.73 3.56
CA ALA A 177 -12.34 -0.39 4.04
C ALA A 177 -13.25 0.00 5.21
N LEU A 178 -12.77 0.86 6.14
CA LEU A 178 -13.59 1.46 7.19
C LEU A 178 -14.73 2.28 6.58
N MET A 179 -14.44 3.14 5.61
CA MET A 179 -15.44 3.97 4.93
C MET A 179 -16.46 3.11 4.17
N ALA A 180 -16.01 2.06 3.46
CA ALA A 180 -16.88 1.14 2.75
C ALA A 180 -17.83 0.38 3.70
N ARG A 181 -17.33 -0.05 4.87
CA ARG A 181 -18.15 -0.64 5.93
C ARG A 181 -19.21 0.34 6.43
N ASP A 182 -18.81 1.55 6.76
CA ASP A 182 -19.68 2.56 7.37
C ASP A 182 -20.74 3.11 6.38
N GLN A 183 -20.41 3.09 5.09
CA GLN A 183 -21.34 3.39 3.99
C GLN A 183 -22.09 2.15 3.48
N GLU A 184 -21.87 0.97 4.06
CA GLU A 184 -22.47 -0.32 3.68
C GLU A 184 -22.24 -0.71 2.19
N PHE A 185 -21.26 -0.09 1.53
CA PHE A 185 -20.93 -0.32 0.11
C PHE A 185 -19.55 0.26 -0.30
N PRO A 186 -18.78 -0.42 -1.19
CA PRO A 186 -18.95 -1.82 -1.63
C PRO A 186 -18.53 -2.82 -0.54
N LYS A 187 -19.00 -4.06 -0.66
CA LYS A 187 -18.54 -5.13 0.22
C LYS A 187 -17.17 -5.61 -0.23
N LEU A 188 -16.21 -5.63 0.70
CA LEU A 188 -14.88 -6.21 0.48
C LEU A 188 -14.82 -7.64 1.01
N SER A 189 -14.19 -8.54 0.25
CA SER A 189 -13.92 -9.92 0.66
C SER A 189 -12.60 -10.07 1.40
N PHE A 190 -11.65 -9.12 1.20
CA PHE A 190 -10.32 -9.15 1.80
C PHE A 190 -9.65 -7.79 1.78
N GLN A 191 -8.83 -7.48 2.78
CA GLN A 191 -7.89 -6.37 2.76
C GLN A 191 -6.47 -6.83 3.07
N MET A 192 -5.50 -6.28 2.34
CA MET A 192 -4.08 -6.50 2.56
C MET A 192 -3.39 -5.16 2.75
N ALA A 193 -2.82 -4.96 3.92
CA ALA A 193 -2.10 -3.76 4.28
C ALA A 193 -0.65 -4.12 4.63
N ASN A 194 0.27 -3.78 3.74
CA ASN A 194 1.69 -4.07 3.92
C ASN A 194 2.33 -2.91 4.67
N TYR A 195 2.95 -3.17 5.83
CA TYR A 195 3.58 -2.14 6.70
C TYR A 195 2.78 -0.82 6.72
N PRO A 196 1.48 -0.84 7.06
CA PRO A 196 0.61 0.30 6.86
C PRO A 196 0.94 1.48 7.78
N MET A 197 0.92 2.69 7.22
CA MET A 197 1.02 3.96 7.94
C MET A 197 -0.37 4.32 8.51
N ILE A 198 -0.60 4.08 9.81
CA ILE A 198 -1.95 4.12 10.42
C ILE A 198 -2.07 4.99 11.67
N ASP A 199 -0.96 5.45 12.25
CA ASP A 199 -0.97 6.20 13.51
C ASP A 199 -0.19 7.52 13.42
N ASP A 200 -0.91 8.63 13.43
CA ASP A 200 -0.35 9.98 13.37
C ASP A 200 0.42 10.42 14.61
N ARG A 201 0.26 9.73 15.74
CA ARG A 201 0.83 10.15 17.04
C ARG A 201 2.33 9.97 17.14
N ASN A 202 2.92 9.00 16.43
CA ASN A 202 4.35 8.71 16.50
C ASN A 202 4.87 8.44 17.92
N GLU A 203 4.08 7.75 18.76
CA GLU A 203 4.39 7.54 20.18
C GLU A 203 4.85 6.13 20.53
N THR A 204 4.78 5.20 19.58
CA THR A 204 5.18 3.80 19.78
C THR A 204 6.68 3.67 20.05
N PRO A 205 7.13 2.61 20.73
CA PRO A 205 8.57 2.35 20.89
C PRO A 205 9.30 2.27 19.54
N SER A 206 8.77 1.55 18.53
CA SER A 206 9.38 1.45 17.21
C SER A 206 9.48 2.80 16.49
N SER A 207 8.44 3.65 16.58
CA SER A 207 8.49 4.99 15.98
C SER A 207 9.52 5.92 16.62
N LYS A 208 9.97 5.62 17.84
CA LYS A 208 11.04 6.35 18.55
C LYS A 208 12.42 5.72 18.35
N GLU A 209 12.47 4.40 18.13
CA GLU A 209 13.69 3.64 17.88
C GLU A 209 14.22 3.86 16.45
N ILE A 210 13.32 3.87 15.46
CA ILE A 210 13.70 3.95 14.04
C ILE A 210 13.75 5.42 13.61
N THR A 211 14.92 6.03 13.75
CA THR A 211 15.15 7.47 13.50
C THR A 211 15.97 7.76 12.25
N ASP A 212 16.75 6.77 11.78
CA ASP A 212 17.73 6.93 10.70
C ASP A 212 17.96 5.65 9.88
N VAL A 213 17.09 4.65 10.04
CA VAL A 213 17.20 3.36 9.33
C VAL A 213 16.28 3.33 8.14
N GLY A 214 16.86 3.02 7.00
CA GLY A 214 16.14 2.64 5.81
C GLY A 214 15.53 3.79 5.04
N ILE A 215 14.40 3.48 4.44
CA ILE A 215 13.75 4.30 3.42
C ILE A 215 12.81 5.35 4.06
N TRP A 216 12.21 4.99 5.19
CA TRP A 216 11.25 5.82 5.90
C TRP A 216 11.59 5.87 7.38
N ASP A 217 11.84 7.05 7.89
CA ASP A 217 12.25 7.30 9.26
C ASP A 217 11.23 8.16 10.02
N ARG A 218 11.51 8.39 11.30
CA ARG A 218 10.64 9.21 12.15
C ARG A 218 10.47 10.64 11.64
N LYS A 219 11.53 11.27 11.09
CA LYS A 219 11.46 12.65 10.57
C LYS A 219 10.54 12.71 9.36
N ALA A 220 10.71 11.77 8.42
CA ALA A 220 9.84 11.63 7.25
C ALA A 220 8.38 11.46 7.65
N ASN A 221 8.15 10.60 8.64
CA ASN A 221 6.82 10.27 9.08
C ASN A 221 6.09 11.47 9.72
N ILE A 222 6.77 12.22 10.59
CA ILE A 222 6.22 13.43 11.21
C ILE A 222 5.87 14.47 10.14
N GLU A 223 6.80 14.76 9.21
CA GLU A 223 6.56 15.71 8.12
C GLU A 223 5.37 15.30 7.25
N ALA A 224 5.30 14.02 6.88
CA ALA A 224 4.20 13.52 6.05
C ALA A 224 2.84 13.63 6.75
N TRP A 225 2.76 13.28 8.03
CA TRP A 225 1.54 13.46 8.81
C TRP A 225 1.13 14.92 8.95
N ASP A 226 2.08 15.84 9.20
CA ASP A 226 1.79 17.28 9.29
C ASP A 226 1.20 17.81 7.98
N TRP A 227 1.77 17.44 6.84
CA TRP A 227 1.27 17.85 5.53
C TRP A 227 -0.06 17.18 5.17
N TYR A 228 -0.19 15.87 5.48
CA TYR A 228 -1.42 15.12 5.22
C TYR A 228 -2.60 15.66 6.02
N LEU A 229 -2.42 15.97 7.29
CA LEU A 229 -3.48 16.50 8.14
C LEU A 229 -3.78 17.98 7.88
N GLY A 230 -2.82 18.75 7.35
CA GLY A 230 -3.00 20.17 7.06
C GLY A 230 -3.40 21.00 8.28
N GLY A 231 -2.87 20.66 9.46
CA GLY A 231 -3.19 21.32 10.73
C GLY A 231 -4.51 20.90 11.39
N LYS A 232 -5.18 19.88 10.87
CA LYS A 232 -6.41 19.30 11.45
C LYS A 232 -6.08 18.14 12.40
N ASN A 233 -7.00 17.83 13.29
CA ASN A 233 -6.94 16.58 14.06
C ASN A 233 -7.27 15.39 13.17
N ALA A 234 -6.55 14.28 13.35
CA ALA A 234 -6.85 13.05 12.65
C ALA A 234 -8.14 12.40 13.18
N ASP A 235 -8.99 11.98 12.26
CA ASP A 235 -10.09 11.06 12.50
C ASP A 235 -9.68 9.61 12.16
N GLU A 236 -10.60 8.65 12.22
CA GLU A 236 -10.37 7.25 11.90
C GLU A 236 -10.11 7.00 10.41
N TYR A 237 -10.52 7.88 9.53
CA TYR A 237 -10.27 7.78 8.09
C TYR A 237 -8.93 8.42 7.69
N ALA A 238 -8.39 9.33 8.51
CA ALA A 238 -7.03 9.80 8.37
C ALA A 238 -6.02 8.80 8.96
N ALA A 239 -6.29 8.36 10.19
CA ALA A 239 -5.42 7.50 10.98
C ALA A 239 -6.22 6.30 11.54
N PRO A 240 -6.25 5.16 10.84
CA PRO A 240 -7.04 3.98 11.22
C PRO A 240 -6.79 3.46 12.64
N ALA A 241 -5.60 3.69 13.20
CA ALA A 241 -5.31 3.36 14.60
C ALA A 241 -6.22 4.10 15.61
N ARG A 242 -6.87 5.18 15.20
CA ARG A 242 -7.84 5.94 16.01
C ARG A 242 -9.25 5.37 15.98
N ALA A 243 -9.57 4.48 15.03
CA ALA A 243 -10.88 3.86 14.95
C ALA A 243 -11.20 3.12 16.26
N LYS A 244 -12.37 3.39 16.84
CA LYS A 244 -12.80 2.77 18.10
C LYS A 244 -13.41 1.39 17.88
N ASP A 245 -14.10 1.22 16.76
CA ASP A 245 -14.73 -0.03 16.36
C ASP A 245 -14.12 -0.54 15.05
N LEU A 246 -13.56 -1.75 15.08
CA LEU A 246 -12.99 -2.44 13.94
C LEU A 246 -13.88 -3.63 13.50
N SER A 247 -15.04 -3.85 14.14
CA SER A 247 -15.93 -4.92 13.76
C SER A 247 -16.47 -4.73 12.34
N GLY A 248 -16.79 -5.84 11.67
CA GLY A 248 -17.33 -5.81 10.31
C GLY A 248 -16.32 -5.50 9.20
N LEU A 249 -15.06 -5.23 9.52
CA LEU A 249 -14.00 -5.15 8.51
C LEU A 249 -13.78 -6.53 7.86
N PRO A 250 -13.33 -6.58 6.59
CA PRO A 250 -13.06 -7.85 5.90
C PRO A 250 -11.88 -8.59 6.54
N PRO A 251 -11.75 -9.90 6.29
CA PRO A 251 -10.53 -10.65 6.63
C PRO A 251 -9.29 -9.88 6.19
N THR A 252 -8.30 -9.79 7.08
CA THR A 252 -7.18 -8.84 6.95
C THR A 252 -5.84 -9.56 6.99
N PHE A 253 -4.94 -9.16 6.10
CA PHE A 253 -3.52 -9.48 6.16
C PHE A 253 -2.73 -8.21 6.46
N ILE A 254 -1.83 -8.30 7.43
CA ILE A 254 -0.86 -7.25 7.77
C ILE A 254 0.53 -7.88 7.81
N ASP A 255 1.51 -7.23 7.22
CA ASP A 255 2.91 -7.57 7.44
C ASP A 255 3.76 -6.32 7.70
N VAL A 256 4.85 -6.50 8.42
CA VAL A 256 5.75 -5.40 8.76
C VAL A 256 7.17 -5.91 9.03
N GLY A 257 8.16 -5.08 8.77
CA GLY A 257 9.54 -5.35 9.14
C GLY A 257 9.81 -5.20 10.64
N GLU A 258 10.70 -6.01 11.20
CA GLU A 258 11.18 -5.82 12.58
C GLU A 258 11.82 -4.43 12.77
N LEU A 259 12.48 -3.91 11.75
CA LEU A 259 13.19 -2.64 11.74
C LEU A 259 12.40 -1.52 11.05
N ASP A 260 11.07 -1.62 11.08
CA ASP A 260 10.15 -0.61 10.56
C ASP A 260 9.60 0.24 11.71
N LEU A 261 9.47 1.55 11.49
CA LEU A 261 8.89 2.42 12.51
C LEU A 261 7.40 2.12 12.76
N PHE A 262 6.70 1.52 11.80
CA PHE A 262 5.29 1.13 11.91
C PHE A 262 5.08 -0.20 12.65
N ARG A 263 6.15 -0.94 12.98
CA ARG A 263 6.07 -2.28 13.59
C ARG A 263 5.08 -2.35 14.76
N ASP A 264 5.21 -1.48 15.73
CA ASP A 264 4.44 -1.61 16.97
C ASP A 264 2.99 -1.17 16.79
N GLU A 265 2.71 -0.17 15.94
CA GLU A 265 1.35 0.24 15.63
C GLU A 265 0.61 -0.83 14.83
N ASP A 266 1.28 -1.51 13.90
CA ASP A 266 0.73 -2.59 13.07
C ASP A 266 0.42 -3.83 13.91
N ILE A 267 1.30 -4.19 14.83
CA ILE A 267 1.08 -5.31 15.77
C ILE A 267 -0.13 -5.02 16.66
N GLU A 268 -0.20 -3.82 17.24
CA GLU A 268 -1.33 -3.43 18.10
C GLU A 268 -2.63 -3.36 17.30
N PHE A 269 -2.61 -2.86 16.07
CA PHE A 269 -3.77 -2.80 15.21
C PHE A 269 -4.28 -4.21 14.84
N ALA A 270 -3.38 -5.13 14.45
CA ALA A 270 -3.72 -6.52 14.18
C ALA A 270 -4.35 -7.22 15.39
N LYS A 271 -3.82 -6.99 16.59
CA LYS A 271 -4.40 -7.49 17.85
C LYS A 271 -5.83 -6.96 18.05
N ARG A 272 -6.07 -5.67 17.80
CA ARG A 272 -7.39 -5.04 17.92
C ARG A 272 -8.39 -5.59 16.91
N LEU A 273 -7.96 -5.88 15.68
CA LEU A 273 -8.78 -6.56 14.66
C LEU A 273 -9.24 -7.94 15.16
N LEU A 274 -8.33 -8.76 15.69
CA LEU A 274 -8.67 -10.07 16.28
C LEU A 274 -9.65 -9.94 17.44
N GLN A 275 -9.47 -8.96 18.31
CA GLN A 275 -10.37 -8.67 19.43
C GLN A 275 -11.77 -8.22 18.97
N ALA A 276 -11.87 -7.55 17.82
CA ALA A 276 -13.12 -7.16 17.18
C ALA A 276 -13.78 -8.30 16.38
N GLY A 277 -13.20 -9.50 16.38
CA GLY A 277 -13.73 -10.67 15.65
C GLY A 277 -13.38 -10.69 14.16
N VAL A 278 -12.44 -9.86 13.71
CA VAL A 278 -11.96 -9.86 12.33
C VAL A 278 -10.87 -10.91 12.16
N THR A 279 -11.03 -11.82 11.19
CA THR A 279 -9.99 -12.79 10.85
C THR A 279 -8.74 -12.04 10.36
N THR A 280 -7.61 -12.24 11.07
CA THR A 280 -6.39 -11.45 10.81
C THR A 280 -5.17 -12.35 10.73
N GLU A 281 -4.37 -12.19 9.67
CA GLU A 281 -3.05 -12.78 9.51
C GLU A 281 -2.00 -11.69 9.67
N LEU A 282 -1.05 -11.88 10.59
CA LEU A 282 0.03 -10.92 10.87
C LEU A 282 1.38 -11.59 10.68
N HIS A 283 2.29 -10.94 9.95
CA HIS A 283 3.70 -11.32 9.84
C HIS A 283 4.62 -10.19 10.29
N VAL A 284 5.61 -10.53 11.11
CA VAL A 284 6.72 -9.61 11.46
C VAL A 284 8.00 -10.24 10.97
N TYR A 285 8.72 -9.58 10.06
CA TYR A 285 9.90 -10.14 9.41
C TYR A 285 11.20 -9.66 10.08
N PRO A 286 11.95 -10.56 10.74
CA PRO A 286 13.24 -10.20 11.33
C PRO A 286 14.21 -9.65 10.29
N GLY A 287 14.89 -8.55 10.62
CA GLY A 287 15.89 -7.93 9.76
C GLY A 287 15.35 -7.10 8.58
N ALA A 288 14.03 -7.09 8.35
CA ALA A 288 13.41 -6.27 7.32
C ALA A 288 13.25 -4.82 7.82
N TYR A 289 13.65 -3.84 7.02
CA TYR A 289 13.34 -2.42 7.18
C TYR A 289 12.14 -2.03 6.31
N HIS A 290 11.65 -0.80 6.42
CA HIS A 290 10.47 -0.31 5.68
C HIS A 290 10.61 -0.54 4.16
N ALA A 291 9.70 -1.29 3.56
CA ALA A 291 9.66 -1.62 2.13
C ALA A 291 10.93 -2.33 1.60
N SER A 292 11.67 -3.04 2.46
CA SER A 292 12.94 -3.70 2.09
C SER A 292 12.82 -4.61 0.86
N GLU A 293 11.67 -5.26 0.67
CA GLU A 293 11.42 -6.14 -0.47
C GLU A 293 11.35 -5.41 -1.82
N SER A 294 11.14 -4.10 -1.80
CA SER A 294 11.15 -3.27 -3.01
C SER A 294 12.56 -2.81 -3.38
N PHE A 295 13.42 -2.63 -2.39
CA PHE A 295 14.77 -2.10 -2.57
C PHE A 295 15.84 -3.20 -2.62
N ALA A 296 15.54 -4.39 -2.13
CA ALA A 296 16.40 -5.57 -2.19
C ALA A 296 15.62 -6.79 -2.74
N PRO A 297 15.08 -6.73 -3.98
CA PRO A 297 14.14 -7.74 -4.50
C PRO A 297 14.79 -9.13 -4.61
N GLU A 298 16.12 -9.22 -4.79
CA GLU A 298 16.84 -10.48 -4.89
C GLU A 298 17.13 -11.15 -3.53
N ALA A 299 16.97 -10.44 -2.42
CA ALA A 299 17.16 -11.01 -1.09
C ALA A 299 16.13 -12.15 -0.84
N GLU A 300 16.59 -13.22 -0.19
CA GLU A 300 15.71 -14.35 0.14
C GLU A 300 14.55 -13.93 1.05
N LEU A 301 14.81 -13.01 1.97
CA LEU A 301 13.77 -12.41 2.82
C LEU A 301 12.68 -11.71 1.98
N SER A 302 13.06 -10.95 0.95
CA SER A 302 12.12 -10.27 0.05
C SER A 302 11.25 -11.26 -0.73
N LYS A 303 11.84 -12.36 -1.22
CA LYS A 303 11.11 -13.45 -1.88
C LYS A 303 10.11 -14.14 -0.94
N GLN A 304 10.50 -14.35 0.32
CA GLN A 304 9.61 -14.89 1.34
C GLN A 304 8.43 -13.96 1.64
N ILE A 305 8.68 -12.63 1.77
CA ILE A 305 7.64 -11.63 1.97
C ILE A 305 6.61 -11.68 0.84
N TRP A 306 7.07 -11.61 -0.41
CA TRP A 306 6.19 -11.69 -1.57
C TRP A 306 5.43 -13.01 -1.67
N THR A 307 6.08 -14.13 -1.36
CA THR A 307 5.44 -15.46 -1.34
C THR A 307 4.25 -15.47 -0.37
N LYS A 308 4.41 -14.94 0.85
CA LYS A 308 3.33 -14.89 1.84
C LYS A 308 2.16 -14.00 1.43
N ARG A 309 2.44 -12.84 0.85
CA ARG A 309 1.42 -11.94 0.29
C ARG A 309 0.61 -12.62 -0.82
N ILE A 310 1.29 -13.25 -1.77
CA ILE A 310 0.64 -13.94 -2.90
C ILE A 310 -0.18 -15.15 -2.42
N GLU A 311 0.36 -15.96 -1.50
CA GLU A 311 -0.37 -17.07 -0.88
C GLU A 311 -1.64 -16.60 -0.18
N ALA A 312 -1.58 -15.51 0.58
CA ALA A 312 -2.73 -14.93 1.28
C ALA A 312 -3.80 -14.44 0.29
N LEU A 313 -3.41 -13.71 -0.76
CA LEU A 313 -4.33 -13.24 -1.81
C LEU A 313 -4.98 -14.41 -2.55
N LYS A 314 -4.21 -15.41 -2.99
CA LYS A 314 -4.74 -16.60 -3.67
C LYS A 314 -5.74 -17.36 -2.80
N ARG A 315 -5.46 -17.49 -1.53
CA ARG A 315 -6.35 -18.15 -0.57
C ARG A 315 -7.64 -17.34 -0.38
N ALA A 316 -7.53 -16.03 -0.17
CA ALA A 316 -8.67 -15.15 0.09
C ALA A 316 -9.59 -14.99 -1.13
N LEU A 317 -9.02 -14.97 -2.34
CA LEU A 317 -9.74 -14.76 -3.59
C LEU A 317 -10.10 -16.07 -4.32
N ASN A 318 -9.90 -17.23 -3.67
CA ASN A 318 -10.21 -18.57 -4.21
C ASN A 318 -9.60 -18.83 -5.60
N THR A 319 -8.35 -18.42 -5.81
CA THR A 319 -7.64 -18.60 -7.08
C THR A 319 -6.76 -19.85 -7.13
N ASN A 320 -6.76 -20.66 -6.06
CA ASN A 320 -5.94 -21.88 -5.95
C ASN A 320 -6.39 -23.03 -6.88
N ASN A 321 -7.56 -22.95 -7.52
CA ASN A 321 -8.16 -24.08 -8.23
C ASN A 321 -7.97 -24.04 -9.76
N ASN A 322 -7.19 -23.10 -10.32
CA ASN A 322 -7.06 -22.97 -11.79
C ASN A 322 -5.67 -23.36 -12.33
N VAL A 323 -4.96 -24.27 -11.64
CA VAL A 323 -3.76 -24.92 -12.21
C VAL A 323 -3.98 -26.43 -12.23
N LEU A 324 -4.70 -26.89 -13.20
CA LEU A 324 -4.59 -28.24 -13.79
C LEU A 324 -4.55 -28.12 -15.31
#